data_3b12b8653687c212e0e5bc131bb1f052
#
_entry.id   3b12b8653687c212e0e5bc131bb1f052
#
_cell.length_a   1.000
_cell.length_b   1.000
_cell.length_c   1.000
_cell.angle_alpha   90.00
_cell.angle_beta   90.00
_cell.angle_gamma   90.00
#
_symmetry.space_group_name_H-M   'P 1'
#
loop_
_entity.id
_entity.type
_entity.pdbx_description
1 polymer ?
#
loop_
_entity_poly.entity_id
_entity_poly.type
_entity_poly.pdbx_seq_one_letter_code
_entity_poly.pdbx_strand_id
1 'polypeptide(L)'
;TPDGSDSYNGNFATILLDSDGDLISTNQEYQLWVLHELNAATNYLNTLSIPSNTVQLVDTVGIVTEFSITDIDNNGNAADIRIDFDAPAVEQGIVAYKIFIAQKDAADIFTLADALVLSAERYIEVLPGDASYSIIPTPTLLNTEGNVIEPDKYKVFVVSIPDGTTVAHAAMTLASNVISLEQPTSVVENILLEDVADEGNGADIKVTYFIPAYEQTIETYRIFFVDFATAFDFDLSSALASSNYIEIT
;
A
#
# COMPACT_ATOMS: atom_id res chain seq x y z
N THR A 1 40.02 3.27 24.36
CA THR A 1 41.39 3.41 23.75
C THR A 1 41.33 3.01 22.30
N PRO A 2 42.04 3.71 21.40
CA PRO A 2 42.14 3.31 20.04
C PRO A 2 42.64 1.87 19.89
N ASP A 3 41.92 1.08 19.08
CA ASP A 3 42.21 -0.35 18.88
C ASP A 3 42.92 -0.64 17.55
N GLY A 4 43.25 0.41 16.81
CA GLY A 4 43.92 0.35 15.51
C GLY A 4 42.98 0.08 14.32
N SER A 5 41.66 0.13 14.50
CA SER A 5 40.71 0.04 13.41
C SER A 5 40.68 1.34 12.58
N ASP A 6 40.37 1.23 11.28
CA ASP A 6 40.27 2.37 10.36
C ASP A 6 39.01 3.21 10.58
N SER A 7 38.04 2.73 11.35
CA SER A 7 36.80 3.41 11.67
C SER A 7 36.27 3.02 13.04
N TYR A 8 35.59 3.94 13.69
CA TYR A 8 34.90 3.74 14.96
C TYR A 8 33.43 4.06 14.78
N ASN A 9 32.56 3.21 15.28
CA ASN A 9 31.12 3.44 15.32
C ASN A 9 30.56 3.08 16.71
N GLY A 10 29.45 3.68 17.08
CA GLY A 10 28.79 3.41 18.35
C GLY A 10 27.60 4.34 18.60
N ASN A 11 26.72 3.92 19.48
CA ASN A 11 25.62 4.74 19.97
C ASN A 11 26.04 5.45 21.25
N PHE A 12 25.63 6.69 21.38
CA PHE A 12 25.86 7.49 22.59
C PHE A 12 24.87 7.10 23.70
N ALA A 13 25.19 7.48 24.93
CA ALA A 13 24.28 7.29 26.08
C ALA A 13 22.99 8.12 25.87
N THR A 14 21.91 7.66 26.52
CA THR A 14 20.61 8.34 26.48
C THR A 14 20.67 9.77 27.03
N ILE A 15 21.59 10.03 27.93
CA ILE A 15 21.86 11.38 28.45
C ILE A 15 23.23 11.80 27.94
N LEU A 16 23.23 12.73 27.00
CA LEU A 16 24.44 13.34 26.45
C LEU A 16 24.32 14.85 26.56
N LEU A 17 25.38 15.50 26.98
CA LEU A 17 25.48 16.95 27.03
C LEU A 17 26.27 17.45 25.82
N ASP A 18 25.94 18.63 25.36
CA ASP A 18 26.73 19.34 24.34
C ASP A 18 27.99 19.96 24.95
N SER A 19 28.75 20.74 24.16
CA SER A 19 29.98 21.40 24.60
C SER A 19 29.78 22.48 25.67
N ASP A 20 28.57 23.00 25.80
CA ASP A 20 28.20 24.03 26.75
C ASP A 20 27.63 23.44 28.06
N GLY A 21 27.43 22.11 28.08
CA GLY A 21 26.89 21.36 29.22
C GLY A 21 25.38 21.28 29.24
N ASP A 22 24.71 21.64 28.14
CA ASP A 22 23.28 21.51 27.97
C ASP A 22 22.91 20.13 27.42
N LEU A 23 21.72 19.64 27.77
CA LEU A 23 21.23 18.37 27.23
C LEU A 23 21.01 18.48 25.71
N ILE A 24 21.57 17.50 25.00
CA ILE A 24 21.25 17.35 23.58
C ILE A 24 19.75 17.10 23.45
N SER A 25 19.06 17.95 22.69
CA SER A 25 17.61 17.98 22.53
C SER A 25 17.18 17.96 21.07
N THR A 26 15.92 17.61 20.83
CA THR A 26 15.30 17.68 19.49
C THR A 26 15.15 19.11 19.01
N ASN A 27 15.03 19.26 17.70
CA ASN A 27 14.87 20.55 16.99
C ASN A 27 16.07 21.50 17.06
N GLN A 28 17.22 21.01 17.51
CA GLN A 28 18.51 21.72 17.45
C GLN A 28 19.44 21.05 16.44
N GLU A 29 20.27 21.87 15.81
CA GLU A 29 21.32 21.41 14.90
C GLU A 29 22.63 21.21 15.65
N TYR A 30 23.26 20.07 15.42
CA TYR A 30 24.54 19.72 16.04
C TYR A 30 25.57 19.37 14.97
N GLN A 31 26.83 19.69 15.30
CA GLN A 31 28.02 19.20 14.60
C GLN A 31 28.92 18.48 15.60
N LEU A 32 29.58 17.43 15.14
CA LEU A 32 30.53 16.68 15.95
C LEU A 32 31.96 17.10 15.61
N TRP A 33 32.78 17.21 16.67
CA TRP A 33 34.20 17.41 16.56
C TRP A 33 34.92 16.30 17.34
N VAL A 34 36.03 15.81 16.82
CA VAL A 34 36.85 14.79 17.48
C VAL A 34 38.16 15.43 17.94
N LEU A 35 38.39 15.44 19.23
CA LEU A 35 39.66 15.83 19.80
C LEU A 35 40.62 14.64 19.78
N HIS A 36 41.75 14.80 19.17
CA HIS A 36 42.86 13.88 19.20
C HIS A 36 43.80 14.29 20.36
N GLU A 37 43.68 13.63 21.51
CA GLU A 37 44.56 13.79 22.67
C GLU A 37 45.74 12.85 22.59
N LEU A 38 46.94 13.40 22.67
CA LEU A 38 48.15 12.62 22.63
C LEU A 38 48.59 12.25 24.05
N ASN A 39 49.26 11.11 24.19
CA ASN A 39 49.86 10.69 25.43
C ASN A 39 50.87 11.71 25.89
N ALA A 40 50.81 12.11 27.17
CA ALA A 40 51.68 13.12 27.78
C ALA A 40 53.21 12.83 27.66
N ALA A 41 53.59 11.64 27.22
CA ALA A 41 54.98 11.26 26.97
C ALA A 41 55.49 11.68 25.56
N THR A 42 54.63 12.27 24.72
CA THR A 42 54.99 12.71 23.38
C THR A 42 55.03 14.26 23.31
N ASN A 43 55.97 14.82 22.55
CA ASN A 43 56.10 16.27 22.37
C ASN A 43 55.17 16.82 21.24
N TYR A 44 54.14 16.09 20.89
CA TYR A 44 53.19 16.52 19.90
C TYR A 44 52.04 17.33 20.53
N LEU A 45 51.33 18.11 19.73
CA LEU A 45 50.17 18.91 20.19
C LEU A 45 48.89 18.15 19.94
N ASN A 46 47.94 18.31 20.85
CA ASN A 46 46.55 17.86 20.63
C ASN A 46 45.96 18.54 19.38
N THR A 47 45.15 17.84 18.63
CA THR A 47 44.53 18.36 17.42
C THR A 47 43.03 18.11 17.41
N LEU A 48 42.28 19.05 16.86
CA LEU A 48 40.85 18.92 16.67
C LEU A 48 40.56 18.62 15.20
N SER A 49 39.59 17.74 14.98
CA SER A 49 39.11 17.42 13.60
C SER A 49 38.49 18.66 12.94
N ILE A 50 38.27 18.61 11.64
CA ILE A 50 37.24 19.44 11.01
C ILE A 50 35.85 19.00 11.50
N PRO A 51 34.83 19.87 11.47
CA PRO A 51 33.47 19.53 11.88
C PRO A 51 32.89 18.43 10.99
N SER A 52 32.00 17.64 11.56
CA SER A 52 31.13 16.78 10.79
C SER A 52 30.14 17.60 9.94
N ASN A 53 29.35 16.91 9.11
CA ASN A 53 28.10 17.49 8.60
C ASN A 53 27.18 17.88 9.77
N THR A 54 26.29 18.82 9.52
CA THR A 54 25.23 19.19 10.48
C THR A 54 24.17 18.09 10.55
N VAL A 55 23.74 17.76 11.76
CA VAL A 55 22.63 16.84 12.03
C VAL A 55 21.62 17.54 12.92
N GLN A 56 20.36 17.55 12.51
CA GLN A 56 19.26 17.98 13.36
C GLN A 56 18.57 16.73 13.94
N LEU A 57 18.42 16.68 15.26
CA LEU A 57 17.62 15.67 15.89
C LEU A 57 16.14 16.05 15.79
N VAL A 58 15.35 15.20 15.21
CA VAL A 58 13.92 15.38 15.06
C VAL A 58 13.17 14.39 15.93
N ASP A 59 12.10 14.84 16.55
CA ASP A 59 11.20 14.00 17.31
C ASP A 59 10.07 13.54 16.39
N THR A 60 10.12 12.30 15.95
CA THR A 60 9.14 11.67 15.06
C THR A 60 8.35 10.61 15.79
N VAL A 61 7.07 10.48 15.46
CA VAL A 61 6.24 9.37 15.93
C VAL A 61 6.77 8.01 15.47
N GLY A 62 6.41 6.96 16.19
CA GLY A 62 6.72 5.59 15.78
C GLY A 62 6.08 5.23 14.44
N ILE A 63 6.78 4.41 13.65
CA ILE A 63 6.27 3.83 12.40
C ILE A 63 5.60 2.50 12.76
N VAL A 64 4.45 2.22 12.13
CA VAL A 64 3.76 0.93 12.26
C VAL A 64 4.66 -0.22 11.77
N THR A 65 4.44 -1.40 12.34
CA THR A 65 5.21 -2.62 12.04
C THR A 65 4.30 -3.72 11.48
N GLU A 66 4.89 -4.85 11.09
CA GLU A 66 4.17 -6.02 10.53
C GLU A 66 3.14 -5.63 9.44
N PHE A 67 3.53 -4.65 8.62
CA PHE A 67 2.68 -4.08 7.58
C PHE A 67 2.54 -5.02 6.38
N SER A 68 1.31 -5.46 6.10
CA SER A 68 0.98 -6.33 4.98
C SER A 68 -0.32 -5.94 4.30
N ILE A 69 -0.45 -6.29 3.01
CA ILE A 69 -1.66 -6.10 2.23
C ILE A 69 -2.03 -7.39 1.51
N THR A 70 -3.33 -7.64 1.41
CA THR A 70 -3.88 -8.87 0.80
C THR A 70 -5.07 -8.51 -0.07
N ASP A 71 -5.16 -9.11 -1.25
CA ASP A 71 -6.37 -9.15 -2.07
C ASP A 71 -7.30 -10.23 -1.51
N ILE A 72 -8.50 -9.83 -1.11
CA ILE A 72 -9.45 -10.70 -0.38
C ILE A 72 -10.72 -11.03 -1.16
N ASP A 73 -10.97 -10.33 -2.27
CA ASP A 73 -12.16 -10.54 -3.11
C ASP A 73 -11.84 -10.12 -4.55
N ASN A 74 -12.80 -10.25 -5.46
CA ASN A 74 -12.66 -9.92 -6.88
C ASN A 74 -13.77 -8.94 -7.33
N ASN A 75 -14.03 -7.89 -6.56
CA ASN A 75 -14.98 -6.83 -6.93
C ASN A 75 -14.35 -5.76 -7.83
N GLY A 76 -13.01 -5.77 -7.97
CA GLY A 76 -12.24 -4.81 -8.75
C GLY A 76 -12.23 -3.41 -8.17
N ASN A 77 -12.30 -3.26 -6.85
CA ASN A 77 -12.35 -1.97 -6.18
C ASN A 77 -11.60 -1.99 -4.83
N ALA A 78 -11.60 -0.86 -4.13
CA ALA A 78 -10.87 -0.71 -2.87
C ALA A 78 -11.26 -1.73 -1.78
N ALA A 79 -12.49 -2.23 -1.77
CA ALA A 79 -12.96 -3.19 -0.76
C ALA A 79 -12.31 -4.58 -0.90
N ASP A 80 -11.61 -4.84 -1.99
CA ASP A 80 -10.84 -6.08 -2.18
C ASP A 80 -9.51 -6.06 -1.43
N ILE A 81 -9.10 -4.89 -0.94
CA ILE A 81 -7.81 -4.71 -0.25
C ILE A 81 -8.03 -4.85 1.26
N ARG A 82 -7.36 -5.82 1.88
CA ARG A 82 -7.20 -5.85 3.33
C ARG A 82 -5.80 -5.39 3.69
N ILE A 83 -5.73 -4.47 4.65
CA ILE A 83 -4.51 -3.84 5.13
C ILE A 83 -4.36 -4.20 6.61
N ASP A 84 -3.31 -4.94 6.92
CA ASP A 84 -3.00 -5.38 8.27
C ASP A 84 -1.70 -4.72 8.73
N PHE A 85 -1.65 -4.21 9.96
CA PHE A 85 -0.43 -3.66 10.57
C PHE A 85 -0.50 -3.68 12.09
N ASP A 86 0.65 -3.67 12.75
CA ASP A 86 0.79 -3.52 14.18
C ASP A 86 1.16 -2.08 14.54
N ALA A 87 0.61 -1.60 15.65
CA ALA A 87 1.02 -0.32 16.23
C ALA A 87 2.52 -0.30 16.53
N PRO A 88 3.18 0.85 16.49
CA PRO A 88 4.56 0.96 16.94
C PRO A 88 4.67 0.66 18.45
N ALA A 89 5.83 0.18 18.88
CA ALA A 89 6.07 -0.15 20.29
C ALA A 89 5.81 1.02 21.25
N VAL A 90 5.90 2.26 20.76
CA VAL A 90 5.55 3.49 21.48
C VAL A 90 4.53 4.24 20.65
N GLU A 91 3.29 4.25 21.12
CA GLU A 91 2.15 4.92 20.45
C GLU A 91 1.88 6.33 21.04
N GLN A 92 2.62 6.69 22.11
CA GLN A 92 2.48 7.99 22.73
C GLN A 92 2.76 9.11 21.70
N GLY A 93 1.88 10.11 21.67
CA GLY A 93 2.00 11.25 20.74
C GLY A 93 1.42 11.00 19.35
N ILE A 94 0.87 9.82 19.06
CA ILE A 94 0.12 9.54 17.83
C ILE A 94 -1.34 9.86 18.06
N VAL A 95 -1.96 10.64 17.17
CA VAL A 95 -3.40 10.97 17.21
C VAL A 95 -4.21 10.22 16.16
N ALA A 96 -3.58 9.78 15.08
CA ALA A 96 -4.22 9.02 14.03
C ALA A 96 -3.20 8.26 13.18
N TYR A 97 -3.66 7.20 12.54
CA TYR A 97 -3.01 6.58 11.39
C TYR A 97 -3.80 6.93 10.13
N LYS A 98 -3.11 7.41 9.10
CA LYS A 98 -3.71 7.65 7.79
C LYS A 98 -3.15 6.65 6.79
N ILE A 99 -4.05 5.95 6.10
CA ILE A 99 -3.71 4.88 5.16
C ILE A 99 -4.00 5.39 3.75
N PHE A 100 -3.02 5.33 2.87
CA PHE A 100 -3.07 5.82 1.50
C PHE A 100 -2.85 4.67 0.51
N ILE A 101 -3.63 4.66 -0.56
CA ILE A 101 -3.50 3.70 -1.66
C ILE A 101 -3.07 4.50 -2.90
N ALA A 102 -1.92 4.18 -3.45
CA ALA A 102 -1.36 4.82 -4.63
C ALA A 102 -1.26 3.82 -5.79
N GLN A 103 -1.52 4.24 -7.03
CA GLN A 103 -1.17 3.43 -8.19
C GLN A 103 0.33 3.12 -8.16
N LYS A 104 0.71 1.94 -8.65
CA LYS A 104 2.09 1.43 -8.54
C LYS A 104 3.12 2.45 -9.01
N ASP A 105 2.90 3.10 -10.14
CA ASP A 105 3.86 4.03 -10.74
C ASP A 105 3.89 5.38 -10.01
N ALA A 106 2.76 5.84 -9.48
CA ALA A 106 2.66 7.03 -8.64
C ALA A 106 3.28 6.83 -7.25
N ALA A 107 3.21 5.61 -6.72
CA ALA A 107 3.77 5.25 -5.42
C ALA A 107 5.29 5.45 -5.32
N ASP A 108 6.02 5.36 -6.43
CA ASP A 108 7.47 5.49 -6.43
C ASP A 108 7.95 6.95 -6.20
N ILE A 109 7.06 7.93 -6.37
CA ILE A 109 7.32 9.36 -6.14
C ILE A 109 6.49 9.94 -5.00
N PHE A 110 5.59 9.17 -4.39
CA PHE A 110 4.72 9.62 -3.31
C PHE A 110 5.52 9.81 -2.01
N THR A 111 5.42 10.99 -1.42
CA THR A 111 6.19 11.40 -0.24
C THR A 111 5.29 11.68 0.97
N LEU A 112 5.90 11.74 2.16
CA LEU A 112 5.22 12.17 3.38
C LEU A 112 4.61 13.59 3.22
N ALA A 113 5.30 14.49 2.51
CA ALA A 113 4.80 15.85 2.29
C ALA A 113 3.51 15.84 1.44
N ASP A 114 3.44 14.98 0.43
CA ASP A 114 2.24 14.77 -0.38
C ASP A 114 1.10 14.22 0.47
N ALA A 115 1.36 13.19 1.28
CA ALA A 115 0.37 12.56 2.15
C ALA A 115 -0.30 13.54 3.12
N LEU A 116 0.47 14.47 3.68
CA LEU A 116 -0.03 15.41 4.70
C LEU A 116 -0.98 16.48 4.15
N VAL A 117 -1.02 16.70 2.82
CA VAL A 117 -1.89 17.72 2.19
C VAL A 117 -3.09 17.12 1.46
N LEU A 118 -3.22 15.79 1.40
CA LEU A 118 -4.35 15.15 0.74
C LEU A 118 -5.65 15.31 1.55
N SER A 119 -6.76 15.41 0.82
CA SER A 119 -8.12 15.51 1.37
C SER A 119 -8.64 14.15 1.88
N ALA A 120 -9.66 14.20 2.74
CA ALA A 120 -10.12 13.04 3.51
C ALA A 120 -10.67 11.88 2.66
N GLU A 121 -11.15 12.14 1.45
CA GLU A 121 -11.63 11.09 0.54
C GLU A 121 -10.51 10.22 -0.06
N ARG A 122 -9.23 10.59 0.15
CA ARG A 122 -8.05 9.90 -0.40
C ARG A 122 -7.26 9.10 0.63
N TYR A 123 -7.77 8.99 1.85
CA TYR A 123 -7.16 8.16 2.88
C TYR A 123 -8.19 7.59 3.82
N ILE A 124 -7.81 6.54 4.53
CA ILE A 124 -8.58 6.03 5.66
C ILE A 124 -7.91 6.54 6.91
N GLU A 125 -8.70 7.07 7.84
CA GLU A 125 -8.21 7.48 9.16
C GLU A 125 -8.60 6.44 10.21
N VAL A 126 -7.61 6.01 11.00
CA VAL A 126 -7.77 5.05 12.09
C VAL A 126 -7.21 5.68 13.37
N LEU A 127 -7.96 5.60 14.46
CA LEU A 127 -7.52 6.11 15.74
C LEU A 127 -6.58 5.12 16.45
N PRO A 128 -5.56 5.60 17.18
CA PRO A 128 -4.68 4.76 17.97
C PRO A 128 -5.42 4.12 19.16
N GLY A 129 -4.89 3.01 19.69
CA GLY A 129 -5.41 2.35 20.89
C GLY A 129 -5.44 0.83 20.83
N ASP A 130 -5.33 0.24 19.65
CA ASP A 130 -5.23 -1.21 19.47
C ASP A 130 -3.79 -1.62 19.16
N ALA A 131 -3.38 -2.82 19.56
CA ALA A 131 -2.05 -3.33 19.26
C ALA A 131 -1.88 -3.70 17.78
N SER A 132 -2.96 -4.10 17.13
CA SER A 132 -2.98 -4.55 15.73
C SER A 132 -4.26 -4.07 15.04
N TYR A 133 -4.16 -3.78 13.77
CA TYR A 133 -5.23 -3.26 12.94
C TYR A 133 -5.43 -4.13 11.70
N SER A 134 -6.69 -4.36 11.33
CA SER A 134 -7.09 -5.01 10.08
C SER A 134 -8.19 -4.19 9.43
N ILE A 135 -7.87 -3.53 8.33
CA ILE A 135 -8.71 -2.51 7.71
C ILE A 135 -9.07 -2.95 6.29
N ILE A 136 -10.36 -2.86 5.97
CA ILE A 136 -10.88 -3.01 4.61
C ILE A 136 -11.45 -1.64 4.20
N PRO A 137 -10.94 -1.02 3.12
CA PRO A 137 -11.46 0.24 2.61
C PRO A 137 -12.91 0.16 2.15
N THR A 138 -13.57 1.31 2.09
CA THR A 138 -14.86 1.39 1.38
C THR A 138 -14.65 1.36 -0.13
N PRO A 139 -15.61 0.84 -0.93
CA PRO A 139 -15.49 0.82 -2.40
C PRO A 139 -15.33 2.21 -3.04
N THR A 140 -15.73 3.26 -2.32
CA THR A 140 -15.71 4.66 -2.81
C THR A 140 -14.44 5.42 -2.42
N LEU A 141 -13.48 4.78 -1.74
CA LEU A 141 -12.20 5.40 -1.42
C LEU A 141 -11.47 5.76 -2.71
N LEU A 142 -10.93 6.97 -2.76
CA LEU A 142 -10.09 7.41 -3.88
C LEU A 142 -8.62 7.09 -3.59
N ASN A 143 -7.86 6.85 -4.65
CA ASN A 143 -6.41 6.71 -4.57
C ASN A 143 -5.72 8.07 -4.33
N THR A 144 -4.41 8.10 -4.19
CA THR A 144 -3.63 9.33 -3.96
C THR A 144 -3.74 10.35 -5.08
N GLU A 145 -4.04 9.93 -6.31
CA GLU A 145 -4.27 10.81 -7.46
C GLU A 145 -5.70 11.39 -7.51
N GLY A 146 -6.62 10.86 -6.69
CA GLY A 146 -8.03 11.25 -6.64
C GLY A 146 -8.92 10.51 -7.61
N ASN A 147 -8.45 9.37 -8.12
CA ASN A 147 -9.21 8.47 -8.97
C ASN A 147 -9.88 7.37 -8.15
N VAL A 148 -11.00 6.84 -8.64
CA VAL A 148 -11.60 5.61 -8.12
C VAL A 148 -10.58 4.47 -8.24
N ILE A 149 -10.54 3.59 -7.25
CA ILE A 149 -9.71 2.38 -7.27
C ILE A 149 -10.43 1.34 -8.11
N GLU A 150 -9.81 0.99 -9.24
CA GLU A 150 -10.28 0.04 -10.25
C GLU A 150 -9.25 -1.08 -10.44
N PRO A 151 -9.54 -2.13 -11.25
CA PRO A 151 -8.56 -3.18 -11.54
C PRO A 151 -7.25 -2.63 -12.10
N ASP A 152 -6.20 -2.65 -11.29
CA ASP A 152 -4.85 -2.17 -11.59
C ASP A 152 -3.89 -2.62 -10.48
N LYS A 153 -2.67 -2.11 -10.49
CA LYS A 153 -1.63 -2.38 -9.50
C LYS A 153 -1.45 -1.22 -8.54
N TYR A 154 -1.47 -1.53 -7.26
CA TYR A 154 -1.39 -0.54 -6.18
C TYR A 154 -0.30 -0.87 -5.17
N LYS A 155 0.12 0.14 -4.44
CA LYS A 155 0.91 0.07 -3.22
C LYS A 155 0.19 0.88 -2.13
N VAL A 156 0.43 0.53 -0.89
CA VAL A 156 -0.19 1.17 0.28
C VAL A 156 0.89 1.76 1.16
N PHE A 157 0.56 2.86 1.83
CA PHE A 157 1.38 3.54 2.82
C PHE A 157 0.56 3.78 4.08
N VAL A 158 1.20 3.74 5.23
CA VAL A 158 0.61 4.15 6.50
C VAL A 158 1.42 5.31 7.07
N VAL A 159 0.74 6.38 7.45
CA VAL A 159 1.33 7.57 8.05
C VAL A 159 0.85 7.69 9.48
N SER A 160 1.77 7.68 10.43
CA SER A 160 1.50 8.02 11.83
C SER A 160 1.46 9.54 11.99
N ILE A 161 0.36 10.08 12.47
CA ILE A 161 0.13 11.52 12.62
C ILE A 161 0.42 11.93 14.07
N PRO A 162 1.31 12.91 14.30
CA PRO A 162 1.67 13.38 15.63
C PRO A 162 0.59 14.26 16.25
N ASP A 163 0.58 14.36 17.58
CA ASP A 163 -0.24 15.29 18.36
C ASP A 163 0.23 16.75 18.28
N GLY A 164 1.43 16.98 17.75
CA GLY A 164 2.05 18.30 17.63
C GLY A 164 2.51 18.92 18.95
N THR A 165 2.37 18.21 20.06
CA THR A 165 2.75 18.67 21.41
C THR A 165 3.75 17.75 22.09
N THR A 166 3.52 16.46 22.11
CA THR A 166 4.45 15.45 22.66
C THR A 166 5.50 15.08 21.62
N VAL A 167 5.06 14.96 20.35
CA VAL A 167 5.89 14.63 19.18
C VAL A 167 5.51 15.57 18.04
N ALA A 168 6.50 16.12 17.34
CA ALA A 168 6.26 17.18 16.35
C ALA A 168 6.13 16.68 14.91
N HIS A 169 6.71 15.54 14.57
CA HIS A 169 6.86 15.11 13.19
C HIS A 169 6.16 13.76 12.91
N ALA A 170 5.41 13.75 11.81
CA ALA A 170 4.80 12.53 11.26
C ALA A 170 5.86 11.57 10.70
N ALA A 171 5.50 10.29 10.67
CA ALA A 171 6.31 9.25 10.05
C ALA A 171 5.47 8.43 9.06
N MET A 172 6.08 8.00 7.95
CA MET A 172 5.43 7.20 6.92
C MET A 172 6.20 5.90 6.71
N THR A 173 5.50 4.80 6.51
CA THR A 173 6.09 3.51 6.13
C THR A 173 6.79 3.61 4.77
N LEU A 174 7.65 2.65 4.49
CA LEU A 174 7.98 2.32 3.12
C LEU A 174 6.70 1.84 2.40
N ALA A 175 6.70 1.93 1.07
CA ALA A 175 5.62 1.37 0.27
C ALA A 175 5.48 -0.14 0.55
N SER A 176 4.23 -0.62 0.60
CA SER A 176 3.95 -2.05 0.65
C SER A 176 4.49 -2.79 -0.57
N ASN A 177 4.40 -4.11 -0.56
CA ASN A 177 4.45 -4.90 -1.79
C ASN A 177 3.34 -4.45 -2.76
N VAL A 178 3.55 -4.69 -4.05
CA VAL A 178 2.52 -4.42 -5.07
C VAL A 178 1.38 -5.42 -4.88
N ILE A 179 0.14 -4.91 -4.81
CA ILE A 179 -1.09 -5.68 -4.95
C ILE A 179 -1.64 -5.46 -6.36
N SER A 180 -2.16 -6.51 -6.98
CA SER A 180 -2.85 -6.45 -8.27
C SER A 180 -4.32 -6.77 -8.02
N LEU A 181 -5.19 -5.78 -8.22
CA LEU A 181 -6.62 -6.01 -8.21
C LEU A 181 -7.03 -6.57 -9.57
N GLU A 182 -7.73 -7.68 -9.54
CA GLU A 182 -8.23 -8.33 -10.74
C GLU A 182 -9.58 -7.72 -11.14
N GLN A 183 -9.86 -7.78 -12.42
CA GLN A 183 -11.19 -7.43 -12.89
C GLN A 183 -12.15 -8.54 -12.51
N PRO A 184 -13.32 -8.20 -11.93
CA PRO A 184 -14.29 -9.22 -11.58
C PRO A 184 -14.67 -10.01 -12.82
N THR A 185 -14.58 -11.35 -12.73
CA THR A 185 -15.09 -12.25 -13.77
C THR A 185 -16.59 -12.31 -13.62
N SER A 186 -17.29 -11.58 -14.47
CA SER A 186 -18.74 -11.68 -14.54
C SER A 186 -19.13 -12.87 -15.40
N VAL A 187 -19.88 -13.81 -14.82
CA VAL A 187 -20.49 -14.91 -15.57
C VAL A 187 -21.94 -14.58 -15.90
N VAL A 188 -22.36 -15.00 -17.08
CA VAL A 188 -23.77 -14.99 -17.45
C VAL A 188 -24.51 -16.02 -16.59
N GLU A 189 -25.57 -15.60 -15.92
CA GLU A 189 -26.36 -16.47 -15.04
C GLU A 189 -27.78 -16.66 -15.56
N ASN A 190 -28.49 -17.64 -15.00
CA ASN A 190 -29.89 -17.90 -15.25
C ASN A 190 -30.19 -18.05 -16.77
N ILE A 191 -29.36 -18.83 -17.46
CA ILE A 191 -29.58 -19.12 -18.88
C ILE A 191 -30.79 -20.03 -19.00
N LEU A 192 -31.83 -19.57 -19.71
CA LEU A 192 -33.04 -20.33 -20.03
C LEU A 192 -33.10 -20.56 -21.54
N LEU A 193 -33.34 -21.78 -21.92
CA LEU A 193 -33.59 -22.23 -23.26
C LEU A 193 -35.04 -22.67 -23.38
N GLU A 194 -35.77 -22.10 -24.33
CA GLU A 194 -37.18 -22.39 -24.58
C GLU A 194 -37.38 -22.82 -26.03
N ASP A 195 -38.21 -23.83 -26.23
CA ASP A 195 -38.79 -24.18 -27.52
C ASP A 195 -40.08 -23.36 -27.70
N VAL A 196 -40.10 -22.45 -28.70
CA VAL A 196 -41.16 -21.43 -28.86
C VAL A 196 -42.02 -21.61 -30.12
N ALA A 197 -41.70 -22.61 -30.96
CA ALA A 197 -42.44 -22.89 -32.20
C ALA A 197 -42.35 -24.40 -32.56
N ASP A 198 -42.91 -24.82 -33.66
CA ASP A 198 -42.93 -26.18 -34.17
C ASP A 198 -42.30 -26.33 -35.57
N GLU A 199 -41.28 -25.51 -35.85
CA GLU A 199 -40.60 -25.50 -37.14
C GLU A 199 -39.55 -26.60 -37.30
N GLY A 200 -39.13 -27.20 -36.17
CA GLY A 200 -38.14 -28.28 -36.09
C GLY A 200 -36.72 -27.79 -36.46
N ASN A 201 -36.41 -26.55 -36.23
CA ASN A 201 -35.10 -25.96 -36.52
C ASN A 201 -34.71 -24.86 -35.50
N GLY A 202 -33.56 -24.17 -35.70
CA GLY A 202 -33.07 -23.18 -34.78
C GLY A 202 -33.97 -21.93 -34.60
N ALA A 203 -34.98 -21.70 -35.45
CA ALA A 203 -35.95 -20.63 -35.27
C ALA A 203 -36.92 -20.88 -34.12
N ASP A 204 -37.02 -22.12 -33.64
CA ASP A 204 -37.86 -22.52 -32.52
C ASP A 204 -37.21 -22.22 -31.17
N ILE A 205 -35.93 -21.83 -31.17
CA ILE A 205 -35.15 -21.70 -29.95
C ILE A 205 -35.09 -20.24 -29.51
N LYS A 206 -35.56 -19.99 -28.29
CA LYS A 206 -35.36 -18.73 -27.60
C LYS A 206 -34.39 -18.89 -26.44
N VAL A 207 -33.34 -18.05 -26.39
CA VAL A 207 -32.38 -17.99 -25.30
C VAL A 207 -32.64 -16.73 -24.50
N THR A 208 -32.75 -16.87 -23.18
CA THR A 208 -32.84 -15.75 -22.25
C THR A 208 -31.74 -15.92 -21.20
N TYR A 209 -31.05 -14.84 -20.85
CA TYR A 209 -30.04 -14.83 -19.78
C TYR A 209 -29.99 -13.46 -19.10
N PHE A 210 -29.46 -13.43 -17.90
CA PHE A 210 -29.23 -12.18 -17.18
C PHE A 210 -27.86 -11.60 -17.54
N ILE A 211 -27.85 -10.30 -17.80
CA ILE A 211 -26.65 -9.54 -18.08
C ILE A 211 -25.77 -9.47 -16.84
N PRO A 212 -24.46 -9.74 -16.95
CA PRO A 212 -23.54 -9.62 -15.82
C PRO A 212 -23.44 -8.19 -15.28
N ALA A 213 -23.10 -8.06 -14.00
CA ALA A 213 -23.03 -6.77 -13.31
C ALA A 213 -22.04 -5.77 -13.94
N TYR A 214 -21.04 -6.25 -14.70
CA TYR A 214 -19.99 -5.44 -15.33
C TYR A 214 -20.04 -5.55 -16.87
N GLU A 215 -21.23 -5.47 -17.45
CA GLU A 215 -21.44 -5.60 -18.90
C GLU A 215 -20.60 -4.60 -19.71
N GLN A 216 -20.34 -3.40 -19.17
CA GLN A 216 -19.52 -2.37 -19.83
C GLN A 216 -18.08 -2.82 -20.15
N THR A 217 -17.63 -3.94 -19.60
CA THR A 217 -16.31 -4.52 -19.85
C THR A 217 -16.36 -5.67 -20.87
N ILE A 218 -17.55 -6.05 -21.32
CA ILE A 218 -17.78 -7.14 -22.24
C ILE A 218 -17.94 -6.57 -23.65
N GLU A 219 -17.11 -7.01 -24.57
CA GLU A 219 -17.18 -6.60 -25.97
C GLU A 219 -18.27 -7.37 -26.72
N THR A 220 -18.35 -8.68 -26.50
CA THR A 220 -19.31 -9.55 -27.17
C THR A 220 -19.70 -10.75 -26.31
N TYR A 221 -20.90 -11.26 -26.52
CA TYR A 221 -21.33 -12.56 -26.05
C TYR A 221 -21.31 -13.56 -27.19
N ARG A 222 -20.82 -14.79 -26.93
CA ARG A 222 -20.88 -15.89 -27.89
C ARG A 222 -21.74 -16.99 -27.32
N ILE A 223 -22.79 -17.37 -28.04
CA ILE A 223 -23.74 -18.44 -27.65
C ILE A 223 -23.40 -19.68 -28.46
N PHE A 224 -23.14 -20.76 -27.76
CA PHE A 224 -22.84 -22.09 -28.33
C PHE A 224 -24.00 -23.03 -28.07
N PHE A 225 -24.45 -23.75 -29.10
CA PHE A 225 -25.34 -24.88 -28.98
C PHE A 225 -24.50 -26.15 -29.01
N VAL A 226 -24.49 -26.87 -27.91
CA VAL A 226 -23.69 -28.09 -27.73
C VAL A 226 -24.63 -29.25 -27.56
N ASP A 227 -24.39 -30.35 -28.30
CA ASP A 227 -25.16 -31.59 -28.16
C ASP A 227 -25.03 -32.09 -26.73
N PHE A 228 -26.15 -32.43 -26.11
CA PHE A 228 -26.19 -32.90 -24.71
C PHE A 228 -25.24 -34.09 -24.46
N ALA A 229 -25.06 -34.96 -25.44
CA ALA A 229 -24.16 -36.11 -25.31
C ALA A 229 -22.68 -35.76 -25.19
N THR A 230 -22.29 -34.58 -25.71
CA THR A 230 -20.90 -34.06 -25.70
C THR A 230 -20.72 -32.83 -24.81
N ALA A 231 -21.79 -32.29 -24.23
CA ALA A 231 -21.76 -31.07 -23.43
C ALA A 231 -20.85 -31.18 -22.18
N PHE A 232 -20.65 -32.38 -21.66
CA PHE A 232 -19.80 -32.66 -20.51
C PHE A 232 -18.31 -32.32 -20.77
N ASP A 233 -17.87 -32.48 -22.02
CA ASP A 233 -16.49 -32.21 -22.44
C ASP A 233 -16.29 -30.80 -23.02
N PHE A 234 -17.35 -29.96 -23.07
CA PHE A 234 -17.29 -28.61 -23.59
C PHE A 234 -16.80 -27.63 -22.52
N ASP A 235 -15.61 -27.10 -22.71
CA ASP A 235 -14.92 -26.19 -21.81
C ASP A 235 -14.57 -24.86 -22.49
N LEU A 236 -13.95 -23.94 -21.75
CA LEU A 236 -13.51 -22.65 -22.26
C LEU A 236 -12.54 -22.78 -23.44
N SER A 237 -11.65 -23.78 -23.41
CA SER A 237 -10.70 -24.02 -24.52
C SER A 237 -11.43 -24.43 -25.78
N SER A 238 -12.43 -25.29 -25.66
CA SER A 238 -13.30 -25.72 -26.76
C SER A 238 -14.11 -24.56 -27.33
N ALA A 239 -14.67 -23.72 -26.46
CA ALA A 239 -15.41 -22.53 -26.86
C ALA A 239 -14.54 -21.52 -27.63
N LEU A 240 -13.32 -21.25 -27.14
CA LEU A 240 -12.38 -20.32 -27.80
C LEU A 240 -11.88 -20.85 -29.15
N ALA A 241 -11.77 -22.15 -29.31
CA ALA A 241 -11.35 -22.80 -30.56
C ALA A 241 -12.49 -22.95 -31.60
N SER A 242 -13.76 -22.84 -31.17
CA SER A 242 -14.91 -23.02 -32.03
C SER A 242 -15.17 -21.79 -32.90
N SER A 243 -15.54 -22.03 -34.15
CA SER A 243 -16.05 -21.01 -35.07
C SER A 243 -17.60 -21.04 -35.20
N ASN A 244 -18.27 -21.97 -34.51
CA ASN A 244 -19.71 -22.21 -34.61
C ASN A 244 -20.40 -21.59 -33.38
N TYR A 245 -20.73 -20.33 -33.43
CA TYR A 245 -21.44 -19.60 -32.37
C TYR A 245 -22.34 -18.50 -32.96
N ILE A 246 -23.27 -18.03 -32.17
CA ILE A 246 -24.01 -16.78 -32.43
C ILE A 246 -23.33 -15.66 -31.62
N GLU A 247 -22.95 -14.57 -32.26
CA GLU A 247 -22.35 -13.42 -31.60
C GLU A 247 -23.41 -12.33 -31.38
N ILE A 248 -23.41 -11.77 -30.17
CA ILE A 248 -24.24 -10.63 -29.74
C ILE A 248 -23.31 -9.54 -29.26
N THR A 249 -23.41 -8.34 -29.89
CA THR A 249 -22.63 -7.14 -29.56
C THR A 249 -23.50 -6.08 -28.90
#